data_ac9b614204fa2ba48d29e1328d18b373
#
_entry.id   ac9b614204fa2ba48d29e1328d18b373
#
_cell.length_a   1.000
_cell.length_b   1.000
_cell.length_c   1.000
_cell.angle_alpha   90.00
_cell.angle_beta   90.00
_cell.angle_gamma   90.00
#
_symmetry.space_group_name_H-M   'P 1'
#
loop_
_entity.id
_entity.type
_entity.pdbx_description
1 polymer ?
#
loop_
_entity_poly.entity_id
_entity_poly.type
_entity_poly.pdbx_seq_one_letter_code
_entity_poly.pdbx_strand_id
1 'polypeptide(L)'
;MNTSTARTRFSELRRQGGRVSAAELDDIWAALDTVRPEEILGEWKGSALDTGHPLNGQLDRVRWYGKRFVSRADVKPLICRDDRGELYSNTVLGKGEASLWTVEFRGESTATMVYDGQPVFDHFKRADENTLMGIMNGKNVPADGPFFYFVLERAA
;
A
#
# COMPACT_ATOMS: atom_id res chain seq x y z
N MET A 1 -22.17 -2.14 0.28
CA MET A 1 -21.32 -3.02 -0.54
C MET A 1 -20.81 -4.14 0.37
N ASN A 2 -20.90 -5.38 -0.04
CA ASN A 2 -20.30 -6.49 0.73
C ASN A 2 -18.88 -6.76 0.25
N THR A 3 -18.16 -7.64 0.97
CA THR A 3 -16.75 -7.95 0.66
C THR A 3 -16.57 -8.51 -0.75
N SER A 4 -17.45 -9.42 -1.17
CA SER A 4 -17.38 -10.03 -2.51
C SER A 4 -17.53 -8.97 -3.62
N THR A 5 -18.49 -8.07 -3.47
CA THR A 5 -18.71 -6.97 -4.41
C THR A 5 -17.51 -6.02 -4.43
N ALA A 6 -16.95 -5.71 -3.26
CA ALA A 6 -15.78 -4.84 -3.15
C ALA A 6 -14.57 -5.44 -3.87
N ARG A 7 -14.32 -6.73 -3.68
CA ARG A 7 -13.23 -7.44 -4.35
C ARG A 7 -13.38 -7.42 -5.86
N THR A 8 -14.59 -7.70 -6.36
CA THR A 8 -14.89 -7.67 -7.79
C THR A 8 -14.67 -6.27 -8.35
N ARG A 9 -15.20 -5.26 -7.67
CA ARG A 9 -15.08 -3.87 -8.12
C ARG A 9 -13.64 -3.39 -8.14
N PHE A 10 -12.87 -3.77 -7.12
CA PHE A 10 -11.44 -3.43 -7.06
C PHE A 10 -10.67 -4.04 -8.24
N SER A 11 -10.94 -5.30 -8.53
CA SER A 11 -10.34 -5.99 -9.68
C SER A 11 -10.70 -5.33 -11.01
N GLU A 12 -11.96 -4.90 -11.17
CA GLU A 12 -12.42 -4.19 -12.37
C GLU A 12 -11.69 -2.85 -12.54
N LEU A 13 -11.58 -2.06 -11.48
CA LEU A 13 -10.88 -0.78 -11.51
C LEU A 13 -9.42 -0.95 -11.91
N ARG A 14 -8.76 -1.98 -11.41
CA ARG A 14 -7.38 -2.27 -11.75
C ARG A 14 -7.22 -2.65 -13.24
N ARG A 15 -8.15 -3.42 -13.79
CA ARG A 15 -8.11 -3.81 -15.20
C ARG A 15 -8.40 -2.65 -16.14
N GLN A 16 -9.31 -1.76 -15.77
CA GLN A 16 -9.65 -0.60 -16.56
C GLN A 16 -8.48 0.37 -16.68
N GLY A 17 -7.73 0.55 -15.60
CA GLY A 17 -6.67 1.54 -15.53
C GLY A 17 -7.21 2.97 -15.56
N GLY A 18 -6.32 3.94 -15.71
CA GLY A 18 -6.68 5.35 -15.75
C GLY A 18 -7.12 5.91 -14.40
N ARG A 19 -7.80 7.05 -14.45
CA ARG A 19 -8.20 7.78 -13.24
C ARG A 19 -9.34 7.05 -12.52
N VAL A 20 -9.20 6.89 -11.21
CA VAL A 20 -10.23 6.31 -10.34
C VAL A 20 -10.64 7.31 -9.26
N SER A 21 -11.89 7.19 -8.80
CA SER A 21 -12.43 8.05 -7.75
C SER A 21 -11.94 7.61 -6.38
N ALA A 22 -11.39 8.55 -5.60
CA ALA A 22 -11.01 8.28 -4.22
C ALA A 22 -12.23 7.87 -3.37
N ALA A 23 -13.39 8.47 -3.62
CA ALA A 23 -14.61 8.12 -2.90
C ALA A 23 -15.02 6.66 -3.16
N GLU A 24 -14.88 6.18 -4.39
CA GLU A 24 -15.16 4.78 -4.72
C GLU A 24 -14.15 3.84 -4.04
N LEU A 25 -12.88 4.23 -4.02
CA LEU A 25 -11.85 3.45 -3.32
C LEU A 25 -12.12 3.39 -1.82
N ASP A 26 -12.63 4.47 -1.23
CA ASP A 26 -12.99 4.48 0.19
C ASP A 26 -14.14 3.53 0.50
N ASP A 27 -15.14 3.46 -0.39
CA ASP A 27 -16.26 2.51 -0.25
C ASP A 27 -15.77 1.06 -0.36
N ILE A 28 -14.87 0.80 -1.30
CA ILE A 28 -14.25 -0.52 -1.45
C ILE A 28 -13.45 -0.88 -0.20
N TRP A 29 -12.60 0.03 0.27
CA TRP A 29 -11.81 -0.19 1.47
C TRP A 29 -12.68 -0.58 2.66
N ALA A 30 -13.76 0.15 2.88
CA ALA A 30 -14.65 -0.09 4.01
C ALA A 30 -15.23 -1.51 4.01
N ALA A 31 -15.38 -2.13 2.85
CA ALA A 31 -15.97 -3.46 2.70
C ALA A 31 -14.94 -4.60 2.58
N LEU A 32 -13.66 -4.29 2.50
CA LEU A 32 -12.60 -5.31 2.46
C LEU A 32 -12.27 -5.81 3.86
N ASP A 33 -11.69 -7.01 3.93
CA ASP A 33 -11.28 -7.62 5.20
C ASP A 33 -9.97 -7.02 5.71
N THR A 34 -9.90 -6.84 7.03
CA THR A 34 -8.64 -6.51 7.71
C THR A 34 -7.69 -7.71 7.65
N VAL A 35 -6.41 -7.44 7.82
CA VAL A 35 -5.37 -8.48 7.85
C VAL A 35 -4.48 -8.31 9.07
N ARG A 36 -3.86 -9.41 9.49
CA ARG A 36 -2.87 -9.39 10.55
C ARG A 36 -1.46 -9.30 9.94
N PRO A 37 -0.48 -8.72 10.63
CA PRO A 37 0.89 -8.64 10.12
C PRO A 37 1.46 -9.98 9.67
N GLU A 38 1.18 -11.06 10.39
CA GLU A 38 1.69 -12.39 10.06
C GLU A 38 1.15 -12.93 8.73
N GLU A 39 -0.02 -12.47 8.31
CA GLU A 39 -0.66 -12.92 7.07
C GLU A 39 -0.04 -12.30 5.83
N ILE A 40 0.69 -11.21 5.99
CA ILE A 40 1.22 -10.45 4.85
C ILE A 40 2.75 -10.50 4.73
N LEU A 41 3.42 -11.36 5.50
CA LEU A 41 4.86 -11.54 5.34
C LEU A 41 5.18 -12.04 3.92
N GLY A 42 6.32 -11.64 3.38
CA GLY A 42 6.77 -12.02 2.05
C GLY A 42 7.09 -10.83 1.17
N GLU A 43 7.25 -11.09 -0.11
CA GLU A 43 7.61 -10.08 -1.10
C GLU A 43 6.39 -9.71 -1.96
N TRP A 44 6.26 -8.41 -2.20
CA TRP A 44 5.09 -7.84 -2.87
C TRP A 44 5.52 -6.85 -3.96
N LYS A 45 4.88 -6.97 -5.12
CA LYS A 45 4.99 -5.98 -6.19
C LYS A 45 3.97 -4.88 -5.96
N GLY A 46 4.38 -3.64 -6.15
CA GLY A 46 3.52 -2.48 -5.91
C GLY A 46 3.12 -1.74 -7.19
N SER A 47 1.96 -1.13 -7.14
CA SER A 47 1.51 -0.19 -8.16
C SER A 47 0.59 0.86 -7.54
N ALA A 48 0.61 2.07 -8.08
CA ALA A 48 -0.24 3.15 -7.60
C ALA A 48 -1.62 3.06 -8.24
N LEU A 49 -2.65 3.51 -7.51
CA LEU A 49 -3.97 3.78 -8.07
C LEU A 49 -4.05 5.27 -8.35
N ASP A 50 -4.36 5.64 -9.58
CA ASP A 50 -4.34 7.05 -10.01
C ASP A 50 -5.63 7.76 -9.61
N THR A 51 -5.56 8.50 -8.50
CA THR A 51 -6.65 9.38 -8.05
C THR A 51 -6.37 10.85 -8.36
N GLY A 52 -5.26 11.15 -9.06
CA GLY A 52 -4.79 12.51 -9.23
C GLY A 52 -3.98 13.03 -8.05
N HIS A 53 -3.58 12.15 -7.15
CA HIS A 53 -2.76 12.54 -6.00
C HIS A 53 -1.39 13.06 -6.46
N PRO A 54 -0.81 14.07 -5.78
CA PRO A 54 0.52 14.60 -6.15
C PRO A 54 1.64 13.55 -6.22
N LEU A 55 1.52 12.45 -5.47
CA LEU A 55 2.51 11.37 -5.50
C LEU A 55 2.31 10.39 -6.67
N ASN A 56 1.19 10.46 -7.40
CA ASN A 56 1.01 9.64 -8.59
C ASN A 56 2.10 10.00 -9.62
N GLY A 57 2.80 9.00 -10.12
CA GLY A 57 3.93 9.16 -11.02
C GLY A 57 5.29 9.32 -10.33
N GLN A 58 5.33 9.71 -9.05
CA GLN A 58 6.61 9.86 -8.34
C GLN A 58 7.28 8.50 -8.12
N LEU A 59 6.51 7.47 -7.85
CA LEU A 59 7.04 6.12 -7.64
C LEU A 59 7.66 5.55 -8.92
N ASP A 60 7.11 5.88 -10.09
CA ASP A 60 7.70 5.48 -11.37
C ASP A 60 9.07 6.12 -11.58
N ARG A 61 9.24 7.37 -11.16
CA ARG A 61 10.52 8.09 -11.29
C ARG A 61 11.65 7.46 -10.50
N VAL A 62 11.33 6.87 -9.35
CA VAL A 62 12.32 6.17 -8.52
C VAL A 62 12.36 4.68 -8.81
N ARG A 63 11.62 4.23 -9.82
CA ARG A 63 11.54 2.83 -10.25
C ARG A 63 11.13 1.91 -9.11
N TRP A 64 10.09 2.32 -8.37
CA TRP A 64 9.57 1.52 -7.27
C TRP A 64 9.07 0.17 -7.76
N TYR A 65 9.56 -0.90 -7.13
CA TYR A 65 9.14 -2.27 -7.42
C TYR A 65 8.06 -2.74 -6.43
N GLY A 66 8.27 -2.49 -5.15
CA GLY A 66 7.33 -2.95 -4.14
C GLY A 66 7.91 -2.92 -2.74
N LYS A 67 7.44 -3.86 -1.92
CA LYS A 67 7.81 -3.97 -0.51
C LYS A 67 8.19 -5.41 -0.18
N ARG A 68 9.00 -5.57 0.86
CA ARG A 68 9.33 -6.90 1.41
C ARG A 68 9.09 -6.87 2.91
N PHE A 69 8.20 -7.72 3.38
CA PHE A 69 7.93 -7.89 4.80
C PHE A 69 8.66 -9.15 5.27
N VAL A 70 9.88 -8.99 5.78
CA VAL A 70 10.70 -10.12 6.25
C VAL A 70 10.18 -10.62 7.59
N SER A 71 9.90 -9.70 8.49
CA SER A 71 9.31 -9.94 9.81
C SER A 71 8.63 -8.67 10.27
N ARG A 72 8.00 -8.69 11.44
CA ARG A 72 7.38 -7.48 12.00
C ARG A 72 8.41 -6.34 12.19
N ALA A 73 9.63 -6.68 12.58
CA ALA A 73 10.67 -5.70 12.88
C ALA A 73 11.57 -5.38 11.68
N ASP A 74 11.43 -6.12 10.58
CA ASP A 74 12.30 -5.97 9.41
C ASP A 74 11.45 -5.89 8.15
N VAL A 75 11.22 -4.66 7.69
CA VAL A 75 10.41 -4.39 6.50
C VAL A 75 11.19 -3.45 5.58
N LYS A 76 11.22 -3.81 4.28
CA LYS A 76 11.79 -2.99 3.21
C LYS A 76 10.65 -2.26 2.50
N PRO A 77 10.39 -0.98 2.83
CA PRO A 77 9.20 -0.29 2.30
C PRO A 77 9.33 0.18 0.86
N LEU A 78 10.55 0.48 0.44
CA LEU A 78 10.82 1.07 -0.87
C LEU A 78 11.88 0.27 -1.61
N ILE A 79 11.48 -0.90 -2.11
CA ILE A 79 12.35 -1.67 -3.00
C ILE A 79 12.22 -1.07 -4.39
N CYS A 80 13.34 -0.63 -4.92
CA CYS A 80 13.44 0.03 -6.22
C CYS A 80 14.38 -0.74 -7.14
N ARG A 81 14.32 -0.45 -8.44
CA ARG A 81 15.29 -0.97 -9.41
C ARG A 81 16.39 0.05 -9.62
N ASP A 82 17.64 -0.42 -9.64
CA ASP A 82 18.78 0.42 -9.98
C ASP A 82 18.95 0.51 -11.50
N ASP A 83 20.04 1.15 -11.96
CA ASP A 83 20.33 1.34 -13.38
C ASP A 83 20.57 0.02 -14.12
N ARG A 84 20.85 -1.05 -13.42
CA ARG A 84 21.04 -2.40 -13.97
C ARG A 84 19.77 -3.24 -13.90
N GLY A 85 18.67 -2.66 -13.36
CA GLY A 85 17.41 -3.37 -13.13
C GLY A 85 17.42 -4.26 -11.90
N GLU A 86 18.46 -4.21 -11.07
CA GLU A 86 18.53 -4.97 -9.82
C GLU A 86 17.73 -4.32 -8.72
N LEU A 87 17.15 -5.13 -7.84
CA LEU A 87 16.33 -4.66 -6.73
C LEU A 87 17.22 -4.27 -5.55
N TYR A 88 16.89 -3.15 -4.91
CA TYR A 88 17.53 -2.70 -3.69
C TYR A 88 16.56 -1.94 -2.81
N SER A 89 16.84 -1.90 -1.50
CA SER A 89 16.04 -1.11 -0.56
C SER A 89 16.54 0.33 -0.56
N ASN A 90 15.67 1.26 -0.99
CA ASN A 90 16.02 2.68 -1.10
C ASN A 90 15.85 3.36 0.27
N THR A 91 16.87 3.23 1.11
CA THR A 91 16.86 3.78 2.46
C THR A 91 17.06 5.30 2.52
N VAL A 92 17.56 5.90 1.43
CA VAL A 92 17.71 7.35 1.33
C VAL A 92 16.32 7.99 1.19
N LEU A 93 15.54 7.53 0.22
CA LEU A 93 14.18 8.02 0.01
C LEU A 93 13.26 7.68 1.18
N GLY A 94 13.39 6.47 1.72
CA GLY A 94 12.58 6.01 2.85
C GLY A 94 13.01 6.58 4.20
N LYS A 95 14.17 7.22 4.27
CA LYS A 95 14.77 7.68 5.51
C LYS A 95 14.93 6.54 6.52
N GLY A 96 15.42 5.42 6.02
CA GLY A 96 15.50 4.16 6.74
C GLY A 96 14.56 3.12 6.17
N GLU A 97 14.16 2.18 6.99
CA GLU A 97 13.24 1.12 6.59
C GLU A 97 11.94 1.20 7.40
N ALA A 98 11.34 0.07 7.77
CA ALA A 98 10.02 0.10 8.39
C ALA A 98 9.77 -1.13 9.26
N SER A 99 8.62 -1.15 9.91
CA SER A 99 8.16 -2.27 10.73
C SER A 99 6.63 -2.43 10.57
N LEU A 100 6.11 -3.59 10.97
CA LEU A 100 4.70 -3.91 10.88
C LEU A 100 4.05 -3.94 12.26
N TRP A 101 2.89 -3.34 12.34
CA TRP A 101 2.08 -3.23 13.56
C TRP A 101 0.61 -3.43 13.24
N THR A 102 -0.21 -3.62 14.26
CA THR A 102 -1.66 -3.57 14.13
C THR A 102 -2.11 -2.20 14.61
N VAL A 103 -2.75 -1.44 13.73
CA VAL A 103 -3.12 -0.04 14.02
C VAL A 103 -4.58 0.19 13.66
N GLU A 104 -5.29 0.93 14.50
CA GLU A 104 -6.64 1.34 14.19
C GLU A 104 -6.64 2.42 13.11
N PHE A 105 -7.45 2.22 12.09
CA PHE A 105 -7.67 3.19 11.02
C PHE A 105 -9.11 3.06 10.55
N ARG A 106 -9.82 4.18 10.56
CA ARG A 106 -11.24 4.24 10.17
C ARG A 106 -12.10 3.24 10.94
N GLY A 107 -11.82 3.11 12.25
CA GLY A 107 -12.62 2.27 13.16
C GLY A 107 -12.29 0.80 13.13
N GLU A 108 -11.30 0.36 12.36
CA GLU A 108 -10.89 -1.03 12.27
C GLU A 108 -9.40 -1.17 12.50
N SER A 109 -8.99 -2.26 13.15
CA SER A 109 -7.57 -2.57 13.38
C SER A 109 -7.07 -3.49 12.28
N THR A 110 -6.00 -3.09 11.59
CA THR A 110 -5.44 -3.84 10.48
C THR A 110 -3.92 -3.71 10.45
N ALA A 111 -3.24 -4.61 9.74
CA ALA A 111 -1.81 -4.54 9.56
C ALA A 111 -1.41 -3.21 8.92
N THR A 112 -0.42 -2.58 9.53
CA THR A 112 0.03 -1.26 9.12
C THR A 112 1.55 -1.23 9.15
N MET A 113 2.13 -0.75 8.07
CA MET A 113 3.57 -0.53 7.99
C MET A 113 3.88 0.88 8.48
N VAL A 114 4.84 0.97 9.39
CA VAL A 114 5.26 2.24 9.98
C VAL A 114 6.70 2.49 9.58
N TYR A 115 6.96 3.62 8.93
CA TYR A 115 8.32 4.00 8.53
C TYR A 115 9.16 4.35 9.76
N ASP A 116 10.44 3.95 9.76
CA ASP A 116 11.34 4.20 10.88
C ASP A 116 11.71 5.67 11.01
N GLY A 117 11.94 6.34 9.89
CA GLY A 117 12.53 7.68 9.86
C GLY A 117 11.61 8.80 9.42
N GLN A 118 10.33 8.54 9.22
CA GLN A 118 9.36 9.56 8.82
C GLN A 118 7.97 9.21 9.36
N PRO A 119 7.12 10.22 9.60
CA PRO A 119 5.81 9.99 10.21
C PRO A 119 4.79 9.54 9.16
N VAL A 120 5.03 8.37 8.56
CA VAL A 120 4.20 7.80 7.50
C VAL A 120 3.83 6.38 7.86
N PHE A 121 2.57 6.04 7.65
CA PHE A 121 1.98 4.72 7.85
C PHE A 121 1.33 4.27 6.55
N ASP A 122 1.43 2.98 6.26
CA ASP A 122 0.67 2.36 5.16
C ASP A 122 -0.25 1.31 5.76
N HIS A 123 -1.57 1.51 5.63
CA HIS A 123 -2.57 0.57 6.12
C HIS A 123 -2.95 -0.41 5.01
N PHE A 124 -3.16 -1.67 5.35
CA PHE A 124 -3.47 -2.71 4.38
C PHE A 124 -4.77 -3.44 4.67
N LYS A 125 -5.52 -3.77 3.63
CA LYS A 125 -6.65 -4.68 3.68
C LYS A 125 -6.57 -5.67 2.52
N ARG A 126 -7.21 -6.81 2.68
CA ARG A 126 -7.16 -7.90 1.70
C ARG A 126 -8.15 -7.67 0.58
N ALA A 127 -7.64 -7.53 -0.66
CA ALA A 127 -8.49 -7.48 -1.85
C ALA A 127 -8.76 -8.88 -2.40
N ASP A 128 -7.76 -9.77 -2.36
CA ASP A 128 -7.91 -11.21 -2.61
C ASP A 128 -6.74 -11.95 -1.94
N GLU A 129 -6.61 -13.25 -2.17
CA GLU A 129 -5.59 -14.08 -1.50
C GLU A 129 -4.17 -13.57 -1.71
N ASN A 130 -3.91 -12.93 -2.83
CA ASN A 130 -2.57 -12.48 -3.23
C ASN A 130 -2.48 -10.99 -3.48
N THR A 131 -3.50 -10.23 -3.07
CA THR A 131 -3.57 -8.80 -3.37
C THR A 131 -4.01 -8.02 -2.14
N LEU A 132 -3.27 -6.95 -1.84
CA LEU A 132 -3.60 -6.01 -0.78
C LEU A 132 -3.92 -4.65 -1.38
N MET A 133 -4.90 -3.99 -0.81
CA MET A 133 -5.12 -2.55 -1.02
C MET A 133 -4.40 -1.82 0.09
N GLY A 134 -3.64 -0.79 -0.27
CA GLY A 134 -2.91 0.05 0.67
C GLY A 134 -3.38 1.49 0.65
N ILE A 135 -3.41 2.11 1.83
CA ILE A 135 -3.67 3.55 1.96
C ILE A 135 -2.53 4.15 2.78
N MET A 136 -1.83 5.12 2.20
CA MET A 136 -0.79 5.86 2.91
C MET A 136 -1.42 6.93 3.78
N ASN A 137 -0.97 6.97 5.03
CA ASN A 137 -1.43 7.92 6.04
C ASN A 137 -0.22 8.53 6.74
N GLY A 138 -0.43 9.50 7.59
CA GLY A 138 0.67 10.08 8.34
C GLY A 138 0.34 11.44 8.91
N LYS A 139 1.30 11.99 9.64
CA LYS A 139 1.12 13.24 10.36
C LYS A 139 0.73 14.42 9.45
N ASN A 140 1.22 14.40 8.20
CA ASN A 140 0.99 15.49 7.25
C ASN A 140 -0.16 15.21 6.28
N VAL A 141 -0.90 14.12 6.47
CA VAL A 141 -2.09 13.81 5.68
C VAL A 141 -3.31 14.31 6.44
N PRO A 142 -4.10 15.25 5.90
CA PRO A 142 -5.33 15.69 6.55
C PRO A 142 -6.31 14.53 6.73
N ALA A 143 -7.16 14.61 7.76
CA ALA A 143 -8.11 13.52 8.07
C ALA A 143 -9.07 13.22 6.92
N ASP A 144 -9.36 14.21 6.08
CA ASP A 144 -10.22 14.09 4.89
C ASP A 144 -9.42 13.94 3.59
N GLY A 145 -8.13 13.72 3.69
CA GLY A 145 -7.26 13.51 2.53
C GLY A 145 -6.72 14.78 1.90
N PRO A 146 -6.12 14.65 0.70
CA PRO A 146 -6.08 13.47 -0.16
C PRO A 146 -5.15 12.38 0.38
N PHE A 147 -5.63 11.15 0.28
CA PHE A 147 -4.82 9.97 0.61
C PHE A 147 -4.16 9.43 -0.65
N PHE A 148 -3.08 8.68 -0.49
CA PHE A 148 -2.43 7.96 -1.57
C PHE A 148 -2.83 6.48 -1.49
N TYR A 149 -3.40 5.96 -2.58
CA TYR A 149 -3.91 4.59 -2.67
C TYR A 149 -3.00 3.76 -3.57
N PHE A 150 -2.71 2.55 -3.15
CA PHE A 150 -1.84 1.66 -3.94
C PHE A 150 -2.24 0.20 -3.76
N VAL A 151 -1.64 -0.64 -4.58
CA VAL A 151 -1.89 -2.08 -4.62
C VAL A 151 -0.58 -2.81 -4.41
N LEU A 152 -0.64 -3.88 -3.62
CA LEU A 152 0.45 -4.84 -3.53
C LEU A 152 -0.04 -6.19 -4.03
N GLU A 153 0.71 -6.79 -4.94
CA GLU A 153 0.46 -8.15 -5.41
C GLU A 153 1.61 -9.04 -4.94
N ARG A 154 1.27 -10.20 -4.39
CA ARG A 154 2.30 -11.13 -3.90
C ARG A 154 3.20 -11.55 -5.06
N ALA A 155 4.50 -11.37 -4.88
CA ALA A 155 5.47 -11.81 -5.86
C ALA A 155 5.62 -13.33 -5.79
N ALA A 156 5.70 -13.96 -6.96
CA ALA A 156 5.81 -15.42 -7.04
C ALA A 156 7.17 -15.90 -6.50
#